data_c54ea092eefd047a9ae702c5eacf6eaa
#
_entry.id   c54ea092eefd047a9ae702c5eacf6eaa
#
_cell.length_a   1.000
_cell.length_b   1.000
_cell.length_c   1.000
_cell.angle_alpha   90.00
_cell.angle_beta   90.00
_cell.angle_gamma   90.00
#
_symmetry.space_group_name_H-M   'P 1'
#
loop_
_entity.id
_entity.type
_entity.pdbx_description
1 polymer ?
#
loop_
_entity_poly.entity_id
_entity_poly.type
_entity_poly.pdbx_seq_one_letter_code
_entity_poly.pdbx_strand_id
1 'polypeptide(L)'
;MTANIAQLTKLAAWQALDAHYPQVRELHLRKLFADDPKRGERMTAEAIGIYFDYSKHRITDKTLSLLLQLAEESGLRARIDDMFRGEKINVTEKRAVLHVALRAPKGQSIVVDGEDVVPQVHVVVDKMADFATRLRSGEWKGHTGKPIRNIVNIGIGGSDLGPVMAYEALRYYSQRNLTFRFVSNIDGTDFAEATRDLDAEETLFIISSKTFTTLETMTNAHTARDWALKTLKHPSAVASHFVAVSTNAGEVAKFGIDTANMFEFWDWVGGRYSMDSAIGLSTMIAIGPENFRAMLDGFHLMDEHFRTAPFERNLPVLMGLLGIWYNNFFNTQTVAVLPYEQYLKRFPAYLQQLTMESNGKHVTLDGAEVTYQTGPIYWGEPGTNGQHSFYQLIHQGTKHIPCDFIGFVQPLNSLGRHHDLLLADMFAQAEALAFGKTPQEVQAEGTPAWLAPHRTFEGNRPSSTILLERLIPEALGKLVALYEHSVFTQGTIWGIDSFDQWGVELGKALAASIIPELENGGKHELKHDSSTNALIRRYGKSKELPQG
;
A
#
# COMPACT_ATOMS: atom_id res chain seq x y z
N MET A 1 -10.18 7.27 28.06
CA MET A 1 -11.67 7.50 28.01
C MET A 1 -12.16 6.73 26.80
N THR A 2 -12.98 5.69 26.98
CA THR A 2 -13.67 5.03 25.88
C THR A 2 -14.62 6.05 25.27
N ALA A 3 -14.28 6.58 24.11
CA ALA A 3 -15.20 7.39 23.34
C ALA A 3 -16.48 6.54 23.16
N ASN A 4 -17.62 7.10 23.56
CA ASN A 4 -18.92 6.47 23.33
C ASN A 4 -19.13 6.52 21.80
N ILE A 5 -18.68 5.44 21.09
CA ILE A 5 -18.78 5.37 19.63
C ILE A 5 -20.27 5.24 19.33
N ALA A 6 -20.90 6.35 18.95
CA ALA A 6 -22.27 6.33 18.46
C ALA A 6 -22.33 5.32 17.32
N GLN A 7 -23.30 4.39 17.36
CA GLN A 7 -23.44 3.42 16.28
C GLN A 7 -23.56 4.18 14.96
N LEU A 8 -22.63 3.98 14.04
CA LEU A 8 -22.51 4.70 12.78
C LEU A 8 -23.87 4.86 12.07
N THR A 9 -24.64 3.77 11.99
CA THR A 9 -25.96 3.77 11.32
C THR A 9 -27.03 4.59 12.04
N LYS A 10 -26.76 5.08 13.26
CA LYS A 10 -27.66 5.97 14.01
C LYS A 10 -27.30 7.45 13.88
N LEU A 11 -26.16 7.77 13.26
CA LEU A 11 -25.80 9.15 13.00
C LEU A 11 -26.81 9.81 12.06
N ALA A 12 -27.14 11.07 12.31
CA ALA A 12 -28.12 11.80 11.51
C ALA A 12 -27.69 11.90 10.05
N ALA A 13 -26.39 12.14 9.80
CA ALA A 13 -25.81 12.18 8.46
C ALA A 13 -25.92 10.83 7.73
N TRP A 14 -25.67 9.71 8.42
CA TRP A 14 -25.83 8.38 7.82
C TRP A 14 -27.27 8.12 7.38
N GLN A 15 -28.24 8.36 8.26
CA GLN A 15 -29.67 8.20 7.96
C GLN A 15 -30.11 9.11 6.81
N ALA A 16 -29.59 10.35 6.77
CA ALA A 16 -29.87 11.27 5.69
C ALA A 16 -29.26 10.81 4.35
N LEU A 17 -28.05 10.21 4.36
CA LEU A 17 -27.43 9.59 3.18
C LEU A 17 -28.22 8.39 2.69
N ASP A 18 -28.68 7.52 3.60
CA ASP A 18 -29.53 6.38 3.27
C ASP A 18 -30.84 6.83 2.62
N ALA A 19 -31.51 7.83 3.17
CA ALA A 19 -32.71 8.43 2.61
C ALA A 19 -32.47 9.18 1.27
N HIS A 20 -31.24 9.70 1.06
CA HIS A 20 -30.85 10.40 -0.15
C HIS A 20 -30.44 9.44 -1.29
N TYR A 21 -29.87 8.29 -0.96
CA TYR A 21 -29.36 7.30 -1.93
C TYR A 21 -30.36 6.91 -3.03
N PRO A 22 -31.68 6.62 -2.74
CA PRO A 22 -32.64 6.29 -3.79
C PRO A 22 -32.79 7.33 -4.89
N GLN A 23 -32.56 8.62 -4.56
CA GLN A 23 -32.63 9.72 -5.52
C GLN A 23 -31.39 9.76 -6.42
N VAL A 24 -30.19 9.37 -5.88
CA VAL A 24 -28.91 9.45 -6.59
C VAL A 24 -28.63 8.19 -7.41
N ARG A 25 -29.05 7.03 -6.95
CA ARG A 25 -28.79 5.74 -7.63
C ARG A 25 -29.38 5.66 -9.06
N GLU A 26 -30.42 6.44 -9.32
CA GLU A 26 -31.08 6.49 -10.64
C GLU A 26 -30.49 7.59 -11.54
N LEU A 27 -29.61 8.45 -11.01
CA LEU A 27 -28.99 9.51 -11.79
C LEU A 27 -27.87 8.93 -12.67
N HIS A 28 -27.85 9.39 -13.93
CA HIS A 28 -26.78 9.06 -14.86
C HIS A 28 -25.79 10.23 -14.99
N LEU A 29 -24.50 9.93 -15.08
CA LEU A 29 -23.45 10.96 -15.23
C LEU A 29 -23.69 11.86 -16.45
N ARG A 30 -24.21 11.34 -17.58
CA ARG A 30 -24.61 12.17 -18.74
C ARG A 30 -25.56 13.30 -18.33
N LYS A 31 -26.55 12.98 -17.46
CA LYS A 31 -27.51 13.99 -16.99
C LYS A 31 -26.85 14.97 -16.04
N LEU A 32 -26.05 14.48 -15.11
CA LEU A 32 -25.35 15.34 -14.14
C LEU A 32 -24.43 16.36 -14.82
N PHE A 33 -23.75 15.97 -15.90
CA PHE A 33 -22.92 16.90 -16.69
C PHE A 33 -23.73 17.80 -17.62
N ALA A 34 -24.89 17.32 -18.15
CA ALA A 34 -25.78 18.15 -18.95
C ALA A 34 -26.46 19.25 -18.10
N ASP A 35 -26.87 18.90 -16.88
CA ASP A 35 -27.50 19.86 -15.94
C ASP A 35 -26.48 20.87 -15.36
N ASP A 36 -25.21 20.50 -15.27
CA ASP A 36 -24.12 21.33 -14.78
C ASP A 36 -22.91 21.27 -15.72
N PRO A 37 -22.84 22.12 -16.75
CA PRO A 37 -21.72 22.17 -17.68
C PRO A 37 -20.35 22.49 -17.06
N LYS A 38 -20.34 23.07 -15.83
CA LYS A 38 -19.13 23.36 -15.08
C LYS A 38 -18.77 22.31 -14.04
N ARG A 39 -19.49 21.18 -14.04
CA ARG A 39 -19.28 20.13 -13.06
C ARG A 39 -17.82 19.65 -13.01
N GLY A 40 -17.17 19.47 -14.17
CA GLY A 40 -15.77 19.05 -14.25
C GLY A 40 -14.76 20.06 -13.70
N GLU A 41 -15.12 21.35 -13.65
CA GLU A 41 -14.28 22.40 -13.05
C GLU A 41 -14.56 22.56 -11.54
N ARG A 42 -15.78 22.26 -11.12
CA ARG A 42 -16.30 22.54 -9.78
C ARG A 42 -16.11 21.37 -8.80
N MET A 43 -16.25 20.14 -9.27
CA MET A 43 -16.06 18.93 -8.47
C MET A 43 -14.62 18.43 -8.56
N THR A 44 -13.72 19.32 -8.20
CA THR A 44 -12.27 19.08 -8.11
C THR A 44 -11.73 19.67 -6.82
N ALA A 45 -10.59 19.15 -6.38
CA ALA A 45 -9.81 19.75 -5.30
C ALA A 45 -8.34 19.71 -5.71
N GLU A 46 -7.63 20.79 -5.45
CA GLU A 46 -6.21 20.89 -5.75
C GLU A 46 -5.45 21.37 -4.51
N ALA A 47 -4.43 20.64 -4.12
CA ALA A 47 -3.57 20.98 -3.01
C ALA A 47 -2.21 20.31 -3.18
N ILE A 48 -1.17 20.97 -2.69
CA ILE A 48 0.21 20.46 -2.61
C ILE A 48 0.72 19.80 -3.92
N GLY A 49 0.25 20.28 -5.09
CA GLY A 49 0.62 19.77 -6.41
C GLY A 49 -0.09 18.47 -6.83
N ILE A 50 -1.20 18.13 -6.19
CA ILE A 50 -2.11 17.08 -6.61
C ILE A 50 -3.43 17.72 -7.05
N TYR A 51 -3.83 17.43 -8.27
CA TYR A 51 -5.15 17.74 -8.81
C TYR A 51 -6.02 16.49 -8.72
N PHE A 52 -7.12 16.57 -7.96
CA PHE A 52 -8.05 15.49 -7.71
C PHE A 52 -9.41 15.83 -8.34
N ASP A 53 -9.71 15.21 -9.49
CA ASP A 53 -11.01 15.31 -10.17
C ASP A 53 -11.91 14.16 -9.70
N TYR A 54 -12.97 14.49 -8.99
CA TYR A 54 -14.02 13.58 -8.57
C TYR A 54 -15.37 13.87 -9.24
N SER A 55 -15.37 14.64 -10.32
CA SER A 55 -16.58 15.04 -11.05
C SER A 55 -17.34 13.87 -11.67
N LYS A 56 -16.63 12.78 -11.99
CA LYS A 56 -17.20 11.56 -12.58
C LYS A 56 -17.71 10.57 -11.53
N HIS A 57 -18.01 11.04 -10.32
CA HIS A 57 -18.74 10.27 -9.31
C HIS A 57 -20.23 10.54 -9.36
N ARG A 58 -21.05 9.54 -9.02
CA ARG A 58 -22.52 9.65 -8.91
C ARG A 58 -22.88 10.30 -7.57
N ILE A 59 -22.62 11.59 -7.49
CA ILE A 59 -22.88 12.44 -6.33
C ILE A 59 -23.49 13.77 -6.79
N THR A 60 -24.20 14.43 -5.89
CA THR A 60 -24.67 15.79 -6.00
C THR A 60 -24.03 16.65 -4.90
N ASP A 61 -24.23 17.98 -4.93
CA ASP A 61 -23.80 18.86 -3.82
C ASP A 61 -24.41 18.43 -2.47
N LYS A 62 -25.66 17.98 -2.51
CA LYS A 62 -26.34 17.41 -1.34
C LYS A 62 -25.61 16.16 -0.82
N THR A 63 -25.23 15.26 -1.71
CA THR A 63 -24.46 14.04 -1.35
C THR A 63 -23.16 14.44 -0.65
N LEU A 64 -22.40 15.35 -1.27
CA LEU A 64 -21.12 15.80 -0.71
C LEU A 64 -21.30 16.47 0.66
N SER A 65 -22.29 17.35 0.80
CA SER A 65 -22.61 18.00 2.08
C SER A 65 -22.93 16.99 3.19
N LEU A 66 -23.71 15.95 2.87
CA LEU A 66 -24.05 14.89 3.84
C LEU A 66 -22.85 14.02 4.20
N LEU A 67 -21.95 13.73 3.24
CA LEU A 67 -20.71 12.99 3.49
C LEU A 67 -19.76 13.79 4.39
N LEU A 68 -19.65 15.09 4.17
CA LEU A 68 -18.86 15.98 5.03
C LEU A 68 -19.46 16.04 6.45
N GLN A 69 -20.79 16.14 6.56
CA GLN A 69 -21.48 16.05 7.84
C GLN A 69 -21.21 14.72 8.55
N LEU A 70 -21.17 13.60 7.81
CA LEU A 70 -20.83 12.29 8.37
C LEU A 70 -19.43 12.27 8.97
N ALA A 71 -18.45 12.87 8.29
CA ALA A 71 -17.09 13.00 8.82
C ALA A 71 -17.05 13.79 10.13
N GLU A 72 -17.79 14.90 10.22
CA GLU A 72 -17.89 15.69 11.45
C GLU A 72 -18.57 14.90 12.58
N GLU A 73 -19.73 14.30 12.32
CA GLU A 73 -20.49 13.52 13.31
C GLU A 73 -19.72 12.28 13.79
N SER A 74 -18.82 11.73 12.97
CA SER A 74 -17.94 10.61 13.35
C SER A 74 -16.72 11.04 14.16
N GLY A 75 -16.54 12.34 14.42
CA GLY A 75 -15.42 12.87 15.21
C GLY A 75 -14.08 12.78 14.51
N LEU A 76 -14.05 12.79 13.17
CA LEU A 76 -12.83 12.60 12.39
C LEU A 76 -11.73 13.60 12.76
N ARG A 77 -12.05 14.88 12.96
CA ARG A 77 -11.06 15.91 13.33
C ARG A 77 -10.35 15.58 14.64
N ALA A 78 -11.11 15.21 15.67
CA ALA A 78 -10.53 14.83 16.96
C ALA A 78 -9.63 13.59 16.83
N ARG A 79 -10.02 12.62 16.01
CA ARG A 79 -9.23 11.41 15.80
C ARG A 79 -7.93 11.67 15.02
N ILE A 80 -7.96 12.61 14.05
CA ILE A 80 -6.75 13.11 13.38
C ILE A 80 -5.82 13.74 14.41
N ASP A 81 -6.35 14.65 15.25
CA ASP A 81 -5.56 15.31 16.29
C ASP A 81 -4.96 14.30 17.28
N ASP A 82 -5.70 13.24 17.63
CA ASP A 82 -5.22 12.18 18.51
C ASP A 82 -4.00 11.44 17.90
N MET A 83 -4.03 11.13 16.60
CA MET A 83 -2.89 10.51 15.91
C MET A 83 -1.66 11.43 15.96
N PHE A 84 -1.80 12.69 15.60
CA PHE A 84 -0.68 13.64 15.56
C PHE A 84 -0.13 14.02 16.94
N ARG A 85 -0.91 13.81 18.01
CA ARG A 85 -0.45 13.99 19.40
C ARG A 85 0.20 12.75 19.99
N GLY A 86 0.21 11.62 19.28
CA GLY A 86 0.78 10.37 19.79
C GLY A 86 -0.14 9.60 20.75
N GLU A 87 -1.45 9.86 20.72
CA GLU A 87 -2.39 9.07 21.50
C GLU A 87 -2.43 7.61 21.05
N LYS A 88 -2.69 6.68 21.99
CA LYS A 88 -2.70 5.24 21.70
C LYS A 88 -3.99 4.81 21.00
N ILE A 89 -4.11 5.22 19.73
CA ILE A 89 -5.30 4.99 18.91
C ILE A 89 -5.41 3.59 18.33
N ASN A 90 -4.34 2.79 18.29
CA ASN A 90 -4.42 1.35 18.12
C ASN A 90 -4.80 0.76 19.48
N VAL A 91 -6.11 0.56 19.68
CA VAL A 91 -6.65 0.24 21.01
C VAL A 91 -6.41 -1.22 21.39
N THR A 92 -6.36 -2.13 20.44
CA THR A 92 -6.22 -3.57 20.67
C THR A 92 -4.80 -3.94 21.08
N GLU A 93 -3.79 -3.23 20.57
CA GLU A 93 -2.38 -3.41 20.93
C GLU A 93 -1.88 -2.34 21.93
N LYS A 94 -2.71 -1.33 22.29
CA LYS A 94 -2.40 -0.22 23.20
C LYS A 94 -1.18 0.59 22.77
N ARG A 95 -1.07 0.87 21.47
CA ARG A 95 0.04 1.58 20.85
C ARG A 95 -0.40 2.90 20.23
N ALA A 96 0.51 3.85 20.20
CA ALA A 96 0.38 5.02 19.33
C ALA A 96 0.50 4.58 17.85
N VAL A 97 0.01 5.41 16.95
CA VAL A 97 0.12 5.22 15.49
C VAL A 97 0.82 6.45 14.93
N LEU A 98 2.12 6.33 14.70
CA LEU A 98 2.98 7.49 14.46
C LEU A 98 3.87 7.34 13.23
N HIS A 99 3.37 6.70 12.17
CA HIS A 99 4.06 6.80 10.87
C HIS A 99 4.27 8.27 10.45
N VAL A 100 3.41 9.20 10.88
CA VAL A 100 3.59 10.65 10.65
C VAL A 100 4.84 11.23 11.35
N ALA A 101 5.34 10.62 12.43
CA ALA A 101 6.57 11.06 13.09
C ALA A 101 7.84 10.70 12.30
N LEU A 102 7.78 9.66 11.45
CA LEU A 102 8.90 9.24 10.61
C LEU A 102 9.34 10.31 9.60
N ARG A 103 8.43 11.21 9.26
CA ARG A 103 8.58 12.27 8.25
C ARG A 103 8.41 13.68 8.82
N ALA A 104 8.28 13.78 10.13
CA ALA A 104 8.23 15.07 10.81
C ALA A 104 9.57 15.82 10.66
N PRO A 105 9.56 17.15 10.39
CA PRO A 105 10.79 17.93 10.22
C PRO A 105 11.59 18.03 11.53
N LYS A 106 12.90 18.25 11.40
CA LYS A 106 13.76 18.55 12.56
C LYS A 106 13.21 19.76 13.32
N GLY A 107 13.04 19.60 14.62
CA GLY A 107 12.51 20.68 15.50
C GLY A 107 11.01 20.59 15.78
N GLN A 108 10.26 19.74 15.11
CA GLN A 108 8.93 19.34 15.56
C GLN A 108 9.07 18.37 16.73
N SER A 109 8.13 18.42 17.67
CA SER A 109 8.09 17.51 18.82
C SER A 109 6.80 16.70 18.81
N ILE A 110 6.93 15.39 18.94
CA ILE A 110 5.81 14.46 19.13
C ILE A 110 6.20 13.56 20.31
N VAL A 111 5.39 13.61 21.37
CA VAL A 111 5.71 12.93 22.63
C VAL A 111 4.89 11.66 22.79
N VAL A 112 5.55 10.54 23.03
CA VAL A 112 4.94 9.23 23.34
C VAL A 112 5.53 8.70 24.64
N ASP A 113 4.69 8.35 25.59
CA ASP A 113 5.10 7.84 26.90
C ASP A 113 6.15 8.72 27.62
N GLY A 114 6.12 10.03 27.38
CA GLY A 114 7.01 11.03 27.97
C GLY A 114 8.31 11.28 27.20
N GLU A 115 8.55 10.62 26.08
CA GLU A 115 9.73 10.78 25.23
C GLU A 115 9.37 11.48 23.91
N ASP A 116 10.18 12.46 23.47
CA ASP A 116 10.08 13.04 22.13
C ASP A 116 10.73 12.08 21.13
N VAL A 117 9.90 11.52 20.23
CA VAL A 117 10.34 10.49 19.27
C VAL A 117 10.98 11.08 18.01
N VAL A 118 10.75 12.32 17.67
CA VAL A 118 11.24 12.94 16.42
C VAL A 118 12.76 13.01 16.36
N PRO A 119 13.49 13.41 17.42
CA PRO A 119 14.96 13.39 17.41
C PRO A 119 15.54 12.00 17.14
N GLN A 120 14.94 10.95 17.72
CA GLN A 120 15.37 9.56 17.52
C GLN A 120 15.20 9.13 16.06
N VAL A 121 14.07 9.50 15.42
CA VAL A 121 13.84 9.24 13.99
C VAL A 121 14.95 9.82 13.14
N HIS A 122 15.33 11.07 13.39
CA HIS A 122 16.39 11.73 12.63
C HIS A 122 17.76 11.08 12.84
N VAL A 123 18.07 10.59 14.04
CA VAL A 123 19.30 9.83 14.30
C VAL A 123 19.36 8.58 13.41
N VAL A 124 18.24 7.83 13.30
CA VAL A 124 18.19 6.63 12.44
C VAL A 124 18.28 7.01 10.96
N VAL A 125 17.58 8.04 10.52
CA VAL A 125 17.64 8.52 9.12
C VAL A 125 19.04 9.00 8.75
N ASP A 126 19.74 9.70 9.68
CA ASP A 126 21.13 10.14 9.47
C ASP A 126 22.10 8.94 9.41
N LYS A 127 21.90 7.91 10.27
CA LYS A 127 22.65 6.65 10.22
C LYS A 127 22.43 5.89 8.91
N MET A 128 21.19 5.82 8.42
CA MET A 128 20.87 5.24 7.12
C MET A 128 21.56 5.99 5.98
N ALA A 129 21.58 7.32 6.05
CA ALA A 129 22.19 8.19 5.04
C ALA A 129 23.70 8.00 4.97
N ASP A 130 24.39 7.91 6.12
CA ASP A 130 25.83 7.60 6.19
C ASP A 130 26.12 6.24 5.54
N PHE A 131 25.39 5.20 5.97
CA PHE A 131 25.56 3.85 5.43
C PHE A 131 25.32 3.80 3.91
N ALA A 132 24.20 4.39 3.45
CA ALA A 132 23.88 4.44 2.02
C ALA A 132 24.96 5.18 1.21
N THR A 133 25.52 6.27 1.74
CA THR A 133 26.58 7.04 1.09
C THR A 133 27.85 6.22 0.95
N ARG A 134 28.29 5.54 2.02
CA ARG A 134 29.48 4.68 2.01
C ARG A 134 29.32 3.47 1.07
N LEU A 135 28.13 2.89 1.00
CA LEU A 135 27.87 1.79 0.09
C LEU A 135 27.87 2.26 -1.36
N ARG A 136 27.18 3.37 -1.67
CA ARG A 136 27.06 3.95 -3.01
C ARG A 136 28.40 4.44 -3.57
N SER A 137 29.29 4.95 -2.71
CA SER A 137 30.64 5.36 -3.09
C SER A 137 31.62 4.19 -3.30
N GLY A 138 31.26 2.98 -2.83
CA GLY A 138 32.15 1.80 -2.82
C GLY A 138 33.14 1.81 -1.65
N GLU A 139 32.99 2.70 -0.68
CA GLU A 139 33.74 2.68 0.57
C GLU A 139 33.38 1.46 1.42
N TRP A 140 32.09 1.10 1.48
CA TRP A 140 31.66 -0.15 2.09
C TRP A 140 32.04 -1.32 1.19
N LYS A 141 32.82 -2.24 1.71
CA LYS A 141 33.35 -3.39 0.98
C LYS A 141 32.92 -4.71 1.61
N GLY A 142 32.77 -5.71 0.77
CA GLY A 142 32.60 -7.10 1.20
C GLY A 142 33.87 -7.65 1.87
N HIS A 143 33.76 -8.86 2.42
CA HIS A 143 34.82 -9.53 3.18
C HIS A 143 36.13 -9.69 2.40
N THR A 144 36.07 -9.86 1.09
CA THR A 144 37.25 -9.98 0.20
C THR A 144 37.85 -8.64 -0.23
N GLY A 145 37.28 -7.52 0.22
CA GLY A 145 37.69 -6.18 -0.19
C GLY A 145 37.09 -5.69 -1.50
N LYS A 146 36.25 -6.47 -2.17
CA LYS A 146 35.48 -6.02 -3.33
C LYS A 146 34.36 -5.04 -2.91
N PRO A 147 34.03 -4.04 -3.73
CA PRO A 147 32.87 -3.18 -3.49
C PRO A 147 31.58 -3.97 -3.64
N ILE A 148 30.56 -3.62 -2.85
CA ILE A 148 29.21 -4.20 -3.00
C ILE A 148 28.57 -3.66 -4.27
N ARG A 149 27.98 -4.56 -5.05
CA ARG A 149 27.26 -4.29 -6.31
C ARG A 149 25.79 -4.75 -6.24
N ASN A 150 25.50 -5.73 -5.42
CA ASN A 150 24.21 -6.34 -5.33
C ASN A 150 23.63 -6.15 -3.94
N ILE A 151 22.40 -5.67 -3.87
CA ILE A 151 21.66 -5.47 -2.63
C ILE A 151 20.42 -6.38 -2.70
N VAL A 152 20.29 -7.30 -1.74
CA VAL A 152 19.14 -8.20 -1.62
C VAL A 152 18.40 -7.87 -0.34
N ASN A 153 17.18 -7.34 -0.46
CA ASN A 153 16.29 -7.09 0.67
C ASN A 153 15.49 -8.35 0.96
N ILE A 154 15.61 -8.90 2.16
CA ILE A 154 14.86 -10.06 2.63
C ILE A 154 13.85 -9.59 3.67
N GLY A 155 12.56 -9.68 3.36
CA GLY A 155 11.47 -9.26 4.23
C GLY A 155 10.15 -9.72 3.66
N ILE A 156 9.07 -9.70 4.44
CA ILE A 156 7.74 -10.09 4.00
C ILE A 156 6.69 -9.06 4.43
N GLY A 157 5.57 -8.98 3.73
CA GLY A 157 4.50 -8.03 4.01
C GLY A 157 4.98 -6.59 3.92
N GLY A 158 4.84 -5.79 4.98
CA GLY A 158 5.28 -4.39 5.01
C GLY A 158 6.79 -4.20 4.84
N SER A 159 7.60 -5.20 5.17
CA SER A 159 9.05 -5.18 4.96
C SER A 159 9.47 -5.50 3.51
N ASP A 160 8.52 -5.86 2.64
CA ASP A 160 8.73 -6.11 1.21
C ASP A 160 7.93 -5.16 0.32
N LEU A 161 6.59 -5.14 0.49
CA LEU A 161 5.69 -4.44 -0.45
C LEU A 161 5.99 -2.94 -0.59
N GLY A 162 6.24 -2.25 0.53
CA GLY A 162 6.63 -0.85 0.53
C GLY A 162 7.98 -0.62 -0.17
N PRO A 163 9.06 -1.27 0.27
CA PRO A 163 10.38 -1.17 -0.36
C PRO A 163 10.40 -1.51 -1.86
N VAL A 164 9.77 -2.61 -2.29
CA VAL A 164 9.75 -2.99 -3.71
C VAL A 164 8.93 -2.01 -4.54
N MET A 165 7.81 -1.52 -4.01
CA MET A 165 7.00 -0.49 -4.67
C MET A 165 7.79 0.81 -4.83
N ALA A 166 8.44 1.30 -3.77
CA ALA A 166 9.21 2.53 -3.81
C ALA A 166 10.44 2.42 -4.74
N TYR A 167 11.14 1.29 -4.71
CA TYR A 167 12.24 1.03 -5.64
C TYR A 167 11.78 1.07 -7.10
N GLU A 168 10.69 0.38 -7.44
CA GLU A 168 10.17 0.39 -8.81
C GLU A 168 9.66 1.78 -9.20
N ALA A 169 8.93 2.47 -8.32
CA ALA A 169 8.41 3.80 -8.57
C ALA A 169 9.52 4.84 -8.80
N LEU A 170 10.60 4.75 -8.05
CA LEU A 170 11.71 5.70 -8.10
C LEU A 170 12.95 5.16 -8.82
N ARG A 171 12.80 4.10 -9.58
CA ARG A 171 13.91 3.46 -10.31
C ARG A 171 14.62 4.41 -11.28
N TYR A 172 13.93 5.42 -11.78
CA TYR A 172 14.57 6.47 -12.59
C TYR A 172 15.73 7.17 -11.87
N TYR A 173 15.58 7.36 -10.56
CA TYR A 173 16.55 8.03 -9.69
C TYR A 173 17.59 7.08 -9.08
N SER A 174 17.49 5.77 -9.34
CA SER A 174 18.38 4.79 -8.76
C SER A 174 19.79 4.82 -9.37
N GLN A 175 20.78 4.48 -8.57
CA GLN A 175 22.17 4.30 -9.02
C GLN A 175 22.28 3.01 -9.84
N ARG A 176 22.50 3.14 -11.15
CA ARG A 176 22.34 2.06 -12.14
C ARG A 176 23.43 0.99 -12.14
N ASN A 177 24.57 1.26 -11.50
CA ASN A 177 25.63 0.26 -11.30
C ASN A 177 25.43 -0.61 -10.04
N LEU A 178 24.31 -0.41 -9.32
CA LEU A 178 23.86 -1.26 -8.23
C LEU A 178 22.64 -2.07 -8.67
N THR A 179 22.64 -3.35 -8.35
CA THR A 179 21.53 -4.27 -8.61
C THR A 179 20.71 -4.48 -7.33
N PHE A 180 19.41 -4.36 -7.42
CA PHE A 180 18.49 -4.60 -6.30
C PHE A 180 17.63 -5.83 -6.57
N ARG A 181 17.52 -6.70 -5.57
CA ARG A 181 16.63 -7.86 -5.55
C ARG A 181 15.84 -7.86 -4.25
N PHE A 182 14.65 -8.42 -4.31
CA PHE A 182 13.74 -8.53 -3.16
C PHE A 182 13.33 -10.00 -3.04
N VAL A 183 13.47 -10.55 -1.84
CA VAL A 183 13.11 -11.93 -1.51
C VAL A 183 12.11 -11.89 -0.37
N SER A 184 10.91 -12.34 -0.62
CA SER A 184 9.81 -12.31 0.34
C SER A 184 9.15 -13.66 0.57
N ASN A 185 8.99 -14.46 -0.49
CA ASN A 185 8.31 -15.75 -0.41
C ASN A 185 9.23 -16.81 0.22
N ILE A 186 8.64 -17.71 1.02
CA ILE A 186 9.35 -18.89 1.54
C ILE A 186 9.55 -19.99 0.50
N ASP A 187 8.91 -19.88 -0.68
CA ASP A 187 9.22 -20.75 -1.82
C ASP A 187 10.69 -20.55 -2.21
N GLY A 188 11.46 -21.63 -2.15
CA GLY A 188 12.89 -21.61 -2.47
C GLY A 188 13.22 -21.06 -3.88
N THR A 189 12.25 -21.07 -4.79
CA THR A 189 12.37 -20.48 -6.13
C THR A 189 12.64 -18.97 -6.05
N ASP A 190 12.00 -18.26 -5.12
CA ASP A 190 12.18 -16.81 -4.95
C ASP A 190 13.65 -16.46 -4.63
N PHE A 191 14.24 -17.15 -3.67
CA PHE A 191 15.65 -16.97 -3.33
C PHE A 191 16.59 -17.43 -4.46
N ALA A 192 16.32 -18.62 -5.04
CA ALA A 192 17.17 -19.21 -6.07
C ALA A 192 17.26 -18.32 -7.32
N GLU A 193 16.13 -17.80 -7.80
CA GLU A 193 16.09 -16.91 -8.97
C GLU A 193 16.66 -15.51 -8.63
N ALA A 194 16.43 -15.00 -7.43
CA ALA A 194 16.97 -13.71 -7.02
C ALA A 194 18.50 -13.70 -6.93
N THR A 195 19.13 -14.85 -6.63
CA THR A 195 20.60 -14.95 -6.41
C THR A 195 21.35 -15.63 -7.54
N ARG A 196 20.66 -16.14 -8.56
CA ARG A 196 21.20 -17.00 -9.64
C ARG A 196 22.43 -16.42 -10.35
N ASP A 197 22.42 -15.12 -10.58
CA ASP A 197 23.43 -14.38 -11.34
C ASP A 197 24.31 -13.48 -10.44
N LEU A 198 24.20 -13.62 -9.11
CA LEU A 198 24.92 -12.77 -8.18
C LEU A 198 26.25 -13.38 -7.72
N ASP A 199 27.27 -12.50 -7.55
CA ASP A 199 28.53 -12.84 -6.90
C ASP A 199 28.42 -12.60 -5.38
N ALA A 200 28.62 -13.63 -4.58
CA ALA A 200 28.53 -13.54 -3.12
C ALA A 200 29.55 -12.54 -2.53
N GLU A 201 30.71 -12.36 -3.17
CA GLU A 201 31.74 -11.40 -2.73
C GLU A 201 31.30 -9.92 -2.89
N GLU A 202 30.32 -9.66 -3.77
CA GLU A 202 29.81 -8.33 -4.09
C GLU A 202 28.35 -8.13 -3.62
N THR A 203 27.78 -9.05 -2.82
CA THR A 203 26.37 -9.04 -2.42
C THR A 203 26.21 -8.66 -0.96
N LEU A 204 25.32 -7.70 -0.68
CA LEU A 204 24.84 -7.32 0.64
C LEU A 204 23.39 -7.77 0.83
N PHE A 205 23.08 -8.38 1.95
CA PHE A 205 21.73 -8.73 2.37
C PHE A 205 21.22 -7.77 3.45
N ILE A 206 20.02 -7.23 3.26
CA ILE A 206 19.29 -6.45 4.26
C ILE A 206 18.19 -7.34 4.82
N ILE A 207 18.31 -7.73 6.10
CA ILE A 207 17.31 -8.58 6.76
C ILE A 207 16.31 -7.66 7.46
N SER A 208 15.12 -7.56 6.89
CA SER A 208 14.06 -6.64 7.33
C SER A 208 12.97 -7.39 8.09
N SER A 209 13.05 -7.40 9.43
CA SER A 209 12.05 -8.05 10.28
C SER A 209 11.96 -7.35 11.64
N LYS A 210 10.77 -6.85 12.00
CA LYS A 210 10.56 -6.09 13.25
C LYS A 210 11.05 -6.87 14.47
N THR A 211 10.65 -8.11 14.63
CA THR A 211 10.99 -8.98 15.75
C THR A 211 12.25 -9.83 15.53
N PHE A 212 12.72 -9.90 14.29
CA PHE A 212 13.79 -10.80 13.83
C PHE A 212 13.49 -12.29 14.12
N THR A 213 12.19 -12.65 14.08
CA THR A 213 11.68 -14.01 14.36
C THR A 213 10.65 -14.47 13.35
N THR A 214 10.31 -13.63 12.34
CA THR A 214 9.33 -13.98 11.30
C THR A 214 9.83 -15.19 10.53
N LEU A 215 9.04 -16.27 10.49
CA LEU A 215 9.45 -17.57 9.95
C LEU A 215 10.03 -17.47 8.54
N GLU A 216 9.29 -16.87 7.63
CA GLU A 216 9.66 -16.74 6.21
C GLU A 216 10.95 -15.94 6.05
N THR A 217 11.01 -14.79 6.70
CA THR A 217 12.18 -13.90 6.65
C THR A 217 13.42 -14.58 7.21
N MET A 218 13.31 -15.25 8.35
CA MET A 218 14.47 -15.92 8.98
C MET A 218 14.90 -17.16 8.21
N THR A 219 13.98 -17.93 7.63
CA THR A 219 14.30 -19.06 6.75
C THR A 219 15.10 -18.57 5.54
N ASN A 220 14.63 -17.53 4.85
CA ASN A 220 15.35 -16.94 3.72
C ASN A 220 16.69 -16.32 4.14
N ALA A 221 16.75 -15.68 5.33
CA ALA A 221 17.99 -15.10 5.87
C ALA A 221 19.06 -16.16 6.16
N HIS A 222 18.67 -17.30 6.75
CA HIS A 222 19.60 -18.43 6.97
C HIS A 222 20.06 -19.03 5.64
N THR A 223 19.17 -19.21 4.68
CA THR A 223 19.52 -19.64 3.32
C THR A 223 20.53 -18.69 2.66
N ALA A 224 20.31 -17.38 2.79
CA ALA A 224 21.24 -16.36 2.29
C ALA A 224 22.61 -16.43 2.97
N ARG A 225 22.63 -16.64 4.30
CA ARG A 225 23.86 -16.80 5.06
C ARG A 225 24.64 -18.02 4.61
N ASP A 226 23.99 -19.17 4.45
CA ASP A 226 24.62 -20.40 3.97
C ASP A 226 25.14 -20.24 2.53
N TRP A 227 24.36 -19.62 1.65
CA TRP A 227 24.75 -19.30 0.27
C TRP A 227 26.01 -18.41 0.23
N ALA A 228 26.04 -17.35 1.02
CA ALA A 228 27.19 -16.45 1.09
C ALA A 228 28.42 -17.16 1.67
N LEU A 229 28.29 -17.87 2.80
CA LEU A 229 29.39 -18.57 3.46
C LEU A 229 29.93 -19.75 2.66
N LYS A 230 29.14 -20.36 1.78
CA LYS A 230 29.61 -21.38 0.84
C LYS A 230 30.74 -20.86 -0.05
N THR A 231 30.70 -19.58 -0.43
CA THR A 231 31.73 -18.91 -1.26
C THR A 231 32.80 -18.25 -0.39
N LEU A 232 32.38 -17.47 0.62
CA LEU A 232 33.28 -16.63 1.42
C LEU A 232 34.10 -17.43 2.45
N LYS A 233 33.69 -18.65 2.80
CA LYS A 233 34.43 -19.63 3.63
C LYS A 233 34.77 -19.17 5.06
N HIS A 234 34.31 -18.00 5.51
CA HIS A 234 34.65 -17.48 6.82
C HIS A 234 33.42 -16.88 7.54
N PRO A 235 33.12 -17.31 8.79
CA PRO A 235 31.93 -16.81 9.51
C PRO A 235 31.91 -15.29 9.72
N SER A 236 33.08 -14.63 9.86
CA SER A 236 33.15 -13.17 10.01
C SER A 236 32.72 -12.40 8.77
N ALA A 237 32.54 -13.05 7.61
CA ALA A 237 32.01 -12.43 6.41
C ALA A 237 30.60 -11.87 6.62
N VAL A 238 29.82 -12.45 7.56
CA VAL A 238 28.48 -11.97 7.90
C VAL A 238 28.51 -10.48 8.27
N ALA A 239 29.50 -10.02 9.01
CA ALA A 239 29.61 -8.61 9.42
C ALA A 239 29.73 -7.60 8.25
N SER A 240 30.25 -8.05 7.09
CA SER A 240 30.40 -7.19 5.90
C SER A 240 29.33 -7.36 4.85
N HIS A 241 28.57 -8.46 4.91
CA HIS A 241 27.60 -8.85 3.90
C HIS A 241 26.15 -8.86 4.40
N PHE A 242 25.92 -8.62 5.70
CA PHE A 242 24.58 -8.61 6.27
C PHE A 242 24.38 -7.39 7.16
N VAL A 243 23.24 -6.73 7.00
CA VAL A 243 22.74 -5.69 7.87
C VAL A 243 21.29 -6.00 8.26
N ALA A 244 20.86 -5.48 9.39
CA ALA A 244 19.52 -5.76 9.91
C ALA A 244 18.68 -4.49 10.02
N VAL A 245 17.39 -4.62 9.72
CA VAL A 245 16.37 -3.63 10.07
C VAL A 245 15.43 -4.30 11.07
N SER A 246 15.53 -3.94 12.34
CA SER A 246 14.82 -4.66 13.41
C SER A 246 14.72 -3.80 14.69
N THR A 247 13.86 -4.25 15.62
CA THR A 247 13.79 -3.74 16.99
C THR A 247 14.49 -4.68 17.99
N ASN A 248 15.01 -5.84 17.54
CA ASN A 248 15.51 -6.91 18.40
C ASN A 248 17.02 -7.14 18.23
N ALA A 249 17.82 -6.32 18.91
CA ALA A 249 19.28 -6.42 18.87
C ALA A 249 19.83 -7.78 19.34
N GLY A 250 19.14 -8.45 20.27
CA GLY A 250 19.56 -9.76 20.79
C GLY A 250 19.52 -10.86 19.71
N GLU A 251 18.43 -10.94 18.94
CA GLU A 251 18.32 -11.92 17.86
C GLU A 251 19.21 -11.56 16.66
N VAL A 252 19.40 -10.27 16.38
CA VAL A 252 20.34 -9.78 15.35
C VAL A 252 21.77 -10.21 15.67
N ALA A 253 22.22 -10.03 16.92
CA ALA A 253 23.55 -10.46 17.37
C ALA A 253 23.72 -11.99 17.30
N LYS A 254 22.69 -12.77 17.67
CA LYS A 254 22.72 -14.25 17.56
C LYS A 254 22.87 -14.72 16.13
N PHE A 255 22.29 -14.02 15.16
CA PHE A 255 22.44 -14.34 13.74
C PHE A 255 23.89 -14.11 13.26
N GLY A 256 24.66 -13.26 13.94
CA GLY A 256 26.04 -12.91 13.62
C GLY A 256 26.20 -11.55 12.94
N ILE A 257 25.15 -10.74 12.88
CA ILE A 257 25.22 -9.36 12.39
C ILE A 257 25.73 -8.48 13.53
N ASP A 258 26.69 -7.59 13.21
CA ASP A 258 27.13 -6.55 14.14
C ASP A 258 25.96 -5.58 14.38
N THR A 259 25.60 -5.38 15.64
CA THR A 259 24.50 -4.47 16.02
C THR A 259 24.78 -3.01 15.66
N ALA A 260 26.04 -2.62 15.41
CA ALA A 260 26.38 -1.33 14.81
C ALA A 260 25.78 -1.17 13.40
N ASN A 261 25.56 -2.28 12.69
CA ASN A 261 24.95 -2.36 11.37
C ASN A 261 23.46 -2.72 11.42
N MET A 262 22.81 -2.54 12.56
CA MET A 262 21.38 -2.66 12.75
C MET A 262 20.74 -1.26 12.68
N PHE A 263 19.63 -1.16 11.96
CA PHE A 263 18.82 0.05 11.82
C PHE A 263 17.50 -0.17 12.54
N GLU A 264 17.22 0.68 13.52
CA GLU A 264 16.06 0.53 14.39
C GLU A 264 14.85 1.28 13.85
N PHE A 265 13.67 0.85 14.25
CA PHE A 265 12.41 1.57 14.15
C PHE A 265 11.54 1.20 15.35
N TRP A 266 10.32 1.71 15.45
CA TRP A 266 9.58 1.68 16.71
C TRP A 266 8.32 0.83 16.62
N ASP A 267 7.77 0.46 17.76
CA ASP A 267 6.56 -0.35 17.87
C ASP A 267 5.29 0.41 17.42
N TRP A 268 5.32 1.75 17.48
CA TRP A 268 4.28 2.61 16.95
C TRP A 268 4.29 2.76 15.41
N VAL A 269 5.19 2.09 14.72
CA VAL A 269 5.20 1.95 13.26
C VAL A 269 4.54 0.63 12.88
N GLY A 270 3.40 0.70 12.23
CA GLY A 270 2.76 -0.47 11.61
C GLY A 270 3.54 -0.96 10.40
N GLY A 271 3.58 -2.29 10.15
CA GLY A 271 4.34 -2.86 9.03
C GLY A 271 3.99 -2.26 7.67
N ARG A 272 2.70 -2.15 7.35
CA ARG A 272 2.22 -1.57 6.08
C ARG A 272 2.37 -0.06 5.94
N TYR A 273 2.79 0.61 7.02
CA TYR A 273 3.08 2.05 7.10
C TYR A 273 4.57 2.33 7.33
N SER A 274 5.47 1.37 7.03
CA SER A 274 6.86 1.44 7.48
C SER A 274 7.88 1.78 6.40
N MET A 275 7.49 1.95 5.15
CA MET A 275 8.44 2.18 4.04
C MET A 275 9.26 3.46 4.18
N ASP A 276 8.80 4.43 4.94
CA ASP A 276 9.45 5.70 5.26
C ASP A 276 10.29 5.65 6.56
N SER A 277 10.33 4.49 7.24
CA SER A 277 11.23 4.17 8.36
C SER A 277 12.54 3.55 7.88
N ALA A 278 13.28 2.91 8.81
CA ALA A 278 14.46 2.11 8.49
C ALA A 278 14.17 0.96 7.51
N ILE A 279 12.93 0.49 7.40
CA ILE A 279 12.48 -0.48 6.38
C ILE A 279 12.77 0.03 4.96
N GLY A 280 12.78 1.34 4.74
CA GLY A 280 13.18 1.97 3.47
C GLY A 280 14.68 2.02 3.19
N LEU A 281 15.53 1.32 3.95
CA LEU A 281 16.99 1.36 3.74
C LEU A 281 17.40 0.97 2.33
N SER A 282 16.81 -0.08 1.76
CA SER A 282 17.06 -0.49 0.37
C SER A 282 16.67 0.60 -0.63
N THR A 283 15.58 1.31 -0.38
CA THR A 283 15.15 2.47 -1.18
C THR A 283 16.16 3.61 -1.07
N MET A 284 16.60 3.97 0.16
CA MET A 284 17.60 5.03 0.36
C MET A 284 18.92 4.69 -0.33
N ILE A 285 19.36 3.43 -0.27
CA ILE A 285 20.56 2.99 -1.01
C ILE A 285 20.36 3.15 -2.53
N ALA A 286 19.18 2.81 -3.03
CA ALA A 286 18.89 2.89 -4.45
C ALA A 286 18.91 4.33 -4.98
N ILE A 287 18.12 5.22 -4.37
CA ILE A 287 17.87 6.57 -4.90
C ILE A 287 18.78 7.64 -4.28
N GLY A 288 19.50 7.33 -3.23
CA GLY A 288 20.35 8.24 -2.45
C GLY A 288 19.60 8.97 -1.33
N PRO A 289 20.38 9.44 -0.31
CA PRO A 289 19.79 10.08 0.88
C PRO A 289 18.96 11.34 0.57
N GLU A 290 19.39 12.16 -0.40
CA GLU A 290 18.68 13.39 -0.78
C GLU A 290 17.28 13.09 -1.33
N ASN A 291 17.19 12.16 -2.29
CA ASN A 291 15.91 11.76 -2.87
C ASN A 291 15.02 11.06 -1.84
N PHE A 292 15.59 10.29 -0.92
CA PHE A 292 14.82 9.68 0.16
C PHE A 292 14.24 10.74 1.10
N ARG A 293 15.02 11.78 1.46
CA ARG A 293 14.49 12.90 2.25
C ARG A 293 13.41 13.67 1.49
N ALA A 294 13.59 13.92 0.19
CA ALA A 294 12.55 14.54 -0.62
C ALA A 294 11.26 13.71 -0.66
N MET A 295 11.36 12.37 -0.62
CA MET A 295 10.19 11.50 -0.48
C MET A 295 9.52 11.71 0.89
N LEU A 296 10.29 11.77 1.98
CA LEU A 296 9.77 12.07 3.32
C LEU A 296 9.08 13.45 3.38
N ASP A 297 9.67 14.46 2.72
CA ASP A 297 9.06 15.80 2.63
C ASP A 297 7.69 15.73 1.93
N GLY A 298 7.57 14.90 0.90
CA GLY A 298 6.29 14.67 0.22
C GLY A 298 5.22 14.05 1.13
N PHE A 299 5.59 13.07 1.91
CA PHE A 299 4.72 12.51 2.95
C PHE A 299 4.28 13.59 3.95
N HIS A 300 5.23 14.35 4.47
CA HIS A 300 4.96 15.42 5.43
C HIS A 300 4.03 16.50 4.89
N LEU A 301 4.19 16.90 3.64
CA LEU A 301 3.30 17.87 3.00
C LEU A 301 1.84 17.36 2.99
N MET A 302 1.63 16.09 2.73
CA MET A 302 0.29 15.50 2.77
C MET A 302 -0.22 15.35 4.22
N ASP A 303 0.65 15.04 5.18
CA ASP A 303 0.30 14.99 6.60
C ASP A 303 -0.24 16.35 7.08
N GLU A 304 0.46 17.44 6.78
CA GLU A 304 0.04 18.79 7.16
C GLU A 304 -1.26 19.18 6.43
N HIS A 305 -1.39 18.81 5.15
CA HIS A 305 -2.64 19.03 4.43
C HIS A 305 -3.81 18.26 5.08
N PHE A 306 -3.62 16.99 5.43
CA PHE A 306 -4.63 16.17 6.11
C PHE A 306 -5.02 16.74 7.47
N ARG A 307 -4.02 17.19 8.25
CA ARG A 307 -4.20 17.71 9.59
C ARG A 307 -4.91 19.06 9.60
N THR A 308 -4.62 19.94 8.63
CA THR A 308 -5.01 21.36 8.73
C THR A 308 -6.10 21.80 7.76
N ALA A 309 -6.24 21.13 6.61
CA ALA A 309 -7.23 21.54 5.61
C ALA A 309 -8.67 21.31 6.10
N PRO A 310 -9.61 22.19 5.75
CA PRO A 310 -11.02 21.96 5.97
C PRO A 310 -11.48 20.75 5.13
N PHE A 311 -12.44 19.97 5.64
CA PHE A 311 -12.80 18.66 5.05
C PHE A 311 -13.24 18.76 3.59
N GLU A 312 -13.91 19.83 3.19
CA GLU A 312 -14.37 20.07 1.82
C GLU A 312 -13.23 20.29 0.80
N ARG A 313 -11.99 20.49 1.28
CA ARG A 313 -10.79 20.65 0.45
C ARG A 313 -9.68 19.65 0.81
N ASN A 314 -9.94 18.79 1.75
CA ASN A 314 -8.99 17.81 2.26
C ASN A 314 -9.00 16.58 1.36
N LEU A 315 -7.94 16.40 0.56
CA LEU A 315 -7.88 15.36 -0.47
C LEU A 315 -8.10 13.94 0.09
N PRO A 316 -7.38 13.51 1.16
CA PRO A 316 -7.61 12.21 1.78
C PRO A 316 -9.03 12.03 2.32
N VAL A 317 -9.60 13.07 2.91
CA VAL A 317 -10.97 13.02 3.46
C VAL A 317 -11.98 12.86 2.32
N LEU A 318 -11.89 13.66 1.27
CA LEU A 318 -12.76 13.55 0.10
C LEU A 318 -12.69 12.16 -0.53
N MET A 319 -11.47 11.63 -0.71
CA MET A 319 -11.26 10.29 -1.25
C MET A 319 -11.87 9.21 -0.34
N GLY A 320 -11.64 9.29 0.97
CA GLY A 320 -12.21 8.38 1.95
C GLY A 320 -13.73 8.37 1.98
N LEU A 321 -14.35 9.57 1.93
CA LEU A 321 -15.79 9.75 1.92
C LEU A 321 -16.45 9.19 0.63
N LEU A 322 -15.81 9.38 -0.52
CA LEU A 322 -16.26 8.76 -1.77
C LEU A 322 -16.19 7.23 -1.69
N GLY A 323 -15.14 6.68 -1.09
CA GLY A 323 -15.04 5.24 -0.82
C GLY A 323 -16.19 4.73 0.04
N ILE A 324 -16.53 5.42 1.12
CA ILE A 324 -17.68 5.09 2.00
C ILE A 324 -18.99 5.16 1.21
N TRP A 325 -19.19 6.19 0.41
CA TRP A 325 -20.39 6.34 -0.42
C TRP A 325 -20.64 5.12 -1.30
N TYR A 326 -19.61 4.65 -2.00
CA TYR A 326 -19.77 3.46 -2.85
C TYR A 326 -19.85 2.16 -2.06
N ASN A 327 -18.99 1.98 -1.08
CA ASN A 327 -18.95 0.74 -0.31
C ASN A 327 -20.25 0.50 0.46
N ASN A 328 -20.79 1.52 1.12
CA ASN A 328 -21.90 1.37 2.04
C ASN A 328 -23.27 1.61 1.41
N PHE A 329 -23.40 2.56 0.49
CA PHE A 329 -24.72 2.90 -0.10
C PHE A 329 -24.93 2.26 -1.46
N PHE A 330 -23.89 2.16 -2.32
CA PHE A 330 -23.97 1.43 -3.57
C PHE A 330 -23.66 -0.06 -3.45
N ASN A 331 -23.28 -0.54 -2.28
CA ASN A 331 -22.85 -1.92 -2.02
C ASN A 331 -21.71 -2.36 -2.98
N THR A 332 -20.80 -1.46 -3.24
CA THR A 332 -19.65 -1.68 -4.12
C THR A 332 -18.50 -2.26 -3.31
N GLN A 333 -18.07 -3.47 -3.65
CA GLN A 333 -17.11 -4.23 -2.84
C GLN A 333 -15.66 -4.10 -3.29
N THR A 334 -15.38 -3.28 -4.32
CA THR A 334 -14.05 -3.26 -4.94
C THR A 334 -13.72 -1.87 -5.48
N VAL A 335 -12.43 -1.54 -5.51
CA VAL A 335 -11.87 -0.33 -6.12
C VAL A 335 -10.70 -0.74 -7.01
N ALA A 336 -10.70 -0.26 -8.26
CA ALA A 336 -9.59 -0.48 -9.18
C ALA A 336 -8.65 0.73 -9.18
N VAL A 337 -7.37 0.50 -8.92
CA VAL A 337 -6.31 1.53 -8.98
C VAL A 337 -5.53 1.35 -10.27
N LEU A 338 -5.58 2.35 -11.13
CA LEU A 338 -5.15 2.29 -12.53
C LEU A 338 -4.09 3.38 -12.81
N PRO A 339 -2.83 3.16 -12.41
CA PRO A 339 -1.77 4.12 -12.69
C PRO A 339 -1.38 4.09 -14.17
N TYR A 340 -1.47 5.24 -14.83
CA TYR A 340 -0.95 5.45 -16.19
C TYR A 340 0.51 5.94 -16.12
N GLU A 341 1.30 5.13 -15.42
CA GLU A 341 2.73 5.30 -15.22
C GLU A 341 3.37 3.92 -14.95
N GLN A 342 4.25 3.48 -15.83
CA GLN A 342 4.86 2.14 -15.73
C GLN A 342 5.68 1.92 -14.46
N TYR A 343 6.31 2.96 -13.94
CA TYR A 343 7.05 2.88 -12.68
C TYR A 343 6.13 2.58 -11.48
N LEU A 344 4.85 2.90 -11.55
CA LEU A 344 3.87 2.59 -10.50
C LEU A 344 3.25 1.17 -10.62
N LYS A 345 3.84 0.28 -11.41
CA LYS A 345 3.30 -1.10 -11.60
C LYS A 345 3.11 -1.90 -10.29
N ARG A 346 3.87 -1.58 -9.24
CA ARG A 346 3.76 -2.23 -7.92
C ARG A 346 2.85 -1.46 -6.95
N PHE A 347 2.38 -0.28 -7.32
CA PHE A 347 1.55 0.55 -6.46
C PHE A 347 0.20 -0.09 -6.09
N PRO A 348 -0.56 -0.71 -7.03
CA PRO A 348 -1.78 -1.42 -6.66
C PRO A 348 -1.54 -2.58 -5.68
N ALA A 349 -0.47 -3.35 -5.84
CA ALA A 349 -0.12 -4.44 -4.92
C ALA A 349 0.27 -3.93 -3.52
N TYR A 350 0.96 -2.78 -3.43
CA TYR A 350 1.23 -2.13 -2.15
C TYR A 350 -0.08 -1.68 -1.47
N LEU A 351 -1.00 -1.09 -2.22
CA LEU A 351 -2.29 -0.64 -1.70
C LEU A 351 -3.19 -1.81 -1.26
N GLN A 352 -3.02 -3.01 -1.80
CA GLN A 352 -3.73 -4.19 -1.30
C GLN A 352 -3.48 -4.41 0.18
N GLN A 353 -2.22 -4.39 0.62
CA GLN A 353 -1.91 -4.53 2.03
C GLN A 353 -2.34 -3.28 2.80
N LEU A 354 -1.97 -2.08 2.33
CA LEU A 354 -2.28 -0.83 3.02
C LEU A 354 -3.76 -0.71 3.35
N THR A 355 -4.64 -1.02 2.40
CA THR A 355 -6.09 -0.80 2.54
C THR A 355 -6.82 -1.98 3.16
N MET A 356 -6.59 -3.20 2.64
CA MET A 356 -7.38 -4.37 3.06
C MET A 356 -6.97 -4.90 4.44
N GLU A 357 -5.68 -4.88 4.77
CA GLU A 357 -5.22 -5.26 6.12
C GLU A 357 -5.63 -4.22 7.17
N SER A 358 -5.68 -2.93 6.80
CA SER A 358 -6.15 -1.87 7.68
C SER A 358 -7.66 -1.94 7.94
N ASN A 359 -8.45 -1.95 6.89
CA ASN A 359 -9.90 -1.74 6.99
C ASN A 359 -10.75 -3.01 6.79
N GLY A 360 -10.13 -4.15 6.51
CA GLY A 360 -10.81 -5.44 6.45
C GLY A 360 -11.15 -5.96 7.86
N LYS A 361 -12.03 -5.28 8.57
CA LYS A 361 -12.40 -5.55 9.96
C LYS A 361 -13.90 -5.77 10.09
N HIS A 362 -14.31 -6.66 10.99
CA HIS A 362 -15.73 -7.00 11.23
C HIS A 362 -16.23 -6.59 12.62
N VAL A 363 -15.36 -5.93 13.42
CA VAL A 363 -15.70 -5.43 14.75
C VAL A 363 -15.28 -3.96 14.90
N THR A 364 -16.03 -3.24 15.71
CA THR A 364 -15.74 -1.86 16.09
C THR A 364 -14.67 -1.78 17.18
N LEU A 365 -14.16 -0.57 17.45
CA LEU A 365 -13.17 -0.31 18.51
C LEU A 365 -13.61 -0.75 19.92
N ASP A 366 -14.91 -0.86 20.18
CA ASP A 366 -15.49 -1.37 21.43
C ASP A 366 -15.82 -2.86 21.39
N GLY A 367 -15.50 -3.55 20.27
CA GLY A 367 -15.68 -5.01 20.11
C GLY A 367 -17.06 -5.44 19.63
N ALA A 368 -17.95 -4.52 19.25
CA ALA A 368 -19.24 -4.88 18.67
C ALA A 368 -19.10 -5.30 17.21
N GLU A 369 -19.91 -6.28 16.75
CA GLU A 369 -19.97 -6.63 15.33
C GLU A 369 -20.52 -5.46 14.49
N VAL A 370 -19.89 -5.19 13.35
CA VAL A 370 -20.39 -4.18 12.41
C VAL A 370 -21.61 -4.71 11.65
N THR A 371 -22.58 -3.84 11.38
CA THR A 371 -23.79 -4.15 10.61
C THR A 371 -23.76 -3.54 9.20
N TYR A 372 -22.59 -3.07 8.77
CA TYR A 372 -22.32 -2.40 7.51
C TYR A 372 -21.04 -2.96 6.89
N GLN A 373 -20.80 -2.66 5.61
CA GLN A 373 -19.59 -3.08 4.92
C GLN A 373 -18.39 -2.23 5.37
N THR A 374 -17.23 -2.87 5.48
CA THR A 374 -15.94 -2.24 5.70
C THR A 374 -14.96 -2.62 4.59
N GLY A 375 -13.79 -2.05 4.53
CA GLY A 375 -12.64 -2.46 3.73
C GLY A 375 -12.92 -3.04 2.35
N PRO A 376 -13.16 -2.23 1.29
CA PRO A 376 -13.33 -2.75 -0.06
C PRO A 376 -12.05 -3.43 -0.56
N ILE A 377 -12.19 -4.33 -1.53
CA ILE A 377 -11.08 -5.02 -2.19
C ILE A 377 -10.37 -4.05 -3.14
N TYR A 378 -9.10 -3.80 -2.91
CA TYR A 378 -8.24 -3.01 -3.80
C TYR A 378 -7.47 -3.90 -4.75
N TRP A 379 -7.41 -3.50 -6.02
CA TRP A 379 -6.68 -4.22 -7.07
C TRP A 379 -6.41 -3.29 -8.24
N GLY A 380 -5.59 -3.69 -9.18
CA GLY A 380 -5.35 -2.91 -10.39
C GLY A 380 -4.05 -3.28 -11.07
N GLU A 381 -3.85 -2.67 -12.21
CA GLU A 381 -2.67 -2.78 -13.06
C GLU A 381 -2.41 -1.45 -13.75
N PRO A 382 -1.20 -1.18 -14.25
CA PRO A 382 -0.96 0.00 -15.06
C PRO A 382 -1.85 0.06 -16.31
N GLY A 383 -2.36 1.24 -16.62
CA GLY A 383 -2.76 1.58 -17.98
C GLY A 383 -1.50 1.69 -18.86
N THR A 384 -1.51 1.25 -20.09
CA THR A 384 -2.58 0.73 -20.95
C THR A 384 -2.79 -0.80 -20.82
N ASN A 385 -1.92 -1.50 -20.10
CA ASN A 385 -1.98 -2.96 -19.95
C ASN A 385 -3.35 -3.44 -19.44
N GLY A 386 -3.88 -2.80 -18.39
CA GLY A 386 -5.19 -3.10 -17.84
C GLY A 386 -6.33 -3.07 -18.86
N GLN A 387 -6.27 -2.14 -19.84
CA GLN A 387 -7.26 -2.03 -20.91
C GLN A 387 -7.37 -3.30 -21.74
N HIS A 388 -6.28 -4.02 -21.91
CA HIS A 388 -6.19 -5.27 -22.66
C HIS A 388 -6.31 -6.53 -21.79
N SER A 389 -6.70 -6.36 -20.52
CA SER A 389 -6.83 -7.45 -19.55
C SER A 389 -8.27 -7.53 -18.99
N PHE A 390 -8.69 -6.55 -18.22
CA PHE A 390 -9.94 -6.63 -17.45
C PHE A 390 -10.92 -5.46 -17.67
N TYR A 391 -10.64 -4.49 -18.52
CA TYR A 391 -11.56 -3.36 -18.75
C TYR A 391 -12.89 -3.78 -19.36
N GLN A 392 -12.95 -4.92 -20.02
CA GLN A 392 -14.23 -5.50 -20.46
C GLN A 392 -15.22 -5.63 -19.28
N LEU A 393 -14.75 -6.12 -18.12
CA LEU A 393 -15.56 -6.23 -16.91
C LEU A 393 -15.97 -4.85 -16.38
N ILE A 394 -15.05 -3.88 -16.38
CA ILE A 394 -15.32 -2.55 -15.84
C ILE A 394 -16.36 -1.83 -16.70
N HIS A 395 -16.27 -1.92 -18.04
CA HIS A 395 -17.19 -1.27 -18.98
C HIS A 395 -18.56 -1.94 -19.07
N GLN A 396 -18.60 -3.25 -19.29
CA GLN A 396 -19.82 -3.98 -19.64
C GLN A 396 -20.19 -5.08 -18.65
N GLY A 397 -19.43 -5.27 -17.57
CA GLY A 397 -19.76 -6.23 -16.54
C GLY A 397 -20.91 -5.75 -15.65
N THR A 398 -21.45 -6.68 -14.86
CA THR A 398 -22.57 -6.44 -13.93
C THR A 398 -22.14 -5.85 -12.59
N LYS A 399 -20.83 -5.61 -12.38
CA LYS A 399 -20.27 -5.06 -11.14
C LYS A 399 -20.05 -3.55 -11.28
N HIS A 400 -20.36 -2.80 -10.23
CA HIS A 400 -19.91 -1.42 -10.11
C HIS A 400 -18.51 -1.41 -9.53
N ILE A 401 -17.56 -0.81 -10.25
CA ILE A 401 -16.15 -0.78 -9.89
C ILE A 401 -15.68 0.67 -9.97
N PRO A 402 -15.64 1.42 -8.86
CA PRO A 402 -14.98 2.72 -8.84
C PRO A 402 -13.52 2.59 -9.25
N CYS A 403 -13.04 3.52 -10.06
CA CYS A 403 -11.67 3.51 -10.57
C CYS A 403 -10.93 4.76 -10.13
N ASP A 404 -9.68 4.59 -9.67
CA ASP A 404 -8.73 5.67 -9.43
C ASP A 404 -7.72 5.68 -10.58
N PHE A 405 -7.85 6.63 -11.50
CA PHE A 405 -6.88 6.90 -12.55
C PHE A 405 -5.78 7.79 -12.01
N ILE A 406 -4.53 7.37 -12.10
CA ILE A 406 -3.38 8.14 -11.64
C ILE A 406 -2.49 8.46 -12.83
N GLY A 407 -2.23 9.74 -13.08
CA GLY A 407 -1.40 10.20 -14.20
C GLY A 407 -0.45 11.32 -13.82
N PHE A 408 0.51 11.57 -14.69
CA PHE A 408 1.50 12.64 -14.54
C PHE A 408 1.49 13.53 -15.77
N VAL A 409 1.58 14.84 -15.58
CA VAL A 409 1.57 15.82 -16.68
C VAL A 409 2.85 15.69 -17.52
N GLN A 410 3.99 15.43 -16.86
CA GLN A 410 5.27 15.30 -17.50
C GLN A 410 5.85 13.88 -17.32
N PRO A 411 6.35 13.25 -18.42
CA PRO A 411 6.99 11.94 -18.32
C PRO A 411 8.40 12.06 -17.74
N LEU A 412 8.88 10.97 -17.10
CA LEU A 412 10.29 10.82 -16.75
C LEU A 412 11.16 10.47 -17.97
N ASN A 413 10.60 9.74 -18.93
CA ASN A 413 11.26 9.34 -20.17
C ASN A 413 10.46 9.86 -21.37
N SER A 414 10.94 10.88 -22.03
CA SER A 414 10.28 11.46 -23.19
C SER A 414 10.66 10.68 -24.46
N LEU A 415 9.69 10.01 -25.07
CA LEU A 415 9.85 9.23 -26.30
C LEU A 415 8.75 9.61 -27.33
N GLY A 416 9.00 10.63 -28.12
CA GLY A 416 8.07 11.09 -29.16
C GLY A 416 6.64 11.29 -28.62
N ARG A 417 5.66 10.60 -29.20
CA ARG A 417 4.23 10.72 -28.87
C ARG A 417 3.76 9.82 -27.70
N HIS A 418 4.64 9.02 -27.09
CA HIS A 418 4.22 7.98 -26.13
C HIS A 418 3.40 8.55 -24.98
N HIS A 419 3.81 9.69 -24.43
CA HIS A 419 3.13 10.30 -23.30
C HIS A 419 1.75 10.86 -23.66
N ASP A 420 1.64 11.55 -24.81
CA ASP A 420 0.35 12.07 -25.29
C ASP A 420 -0.65 10.93 -25.52
N LEU A 421 -0.19 9.81 -26.10
CA LEU A 421 -1.02 8.63 -26.31
C LEU A 421 -1.45 8.01 -24.98
N LEU A 422 -0.55 7.90 -24.02
CA LEU A 422 -0.84 7.36 -22.68
C LEU A 422 -1.92 8.17 -21.96
N LEU A 423 -1.79 9.51 -21.95
CA LEU A 423 -2.77 10.39 -21.31
C LEU A 423 -4.09 10.45 -22.09
N ALA A 424 -4.04 10.41 -23.42
CA ALA A 424 -5.24 10.33 -24.24
C ALA A 424 -6.05 9.06 -23.93
N ASP A 425 -5.38 7.92 -23.80
CA ASP A 425 -6.02 6.67 -23.36
C ASP A 425 -6.64 6.80 -21.96
N MET A 426 -5.90 7.36 -20.99
CA MET A 426 -6.43 7.54 -19.63
C MET A 426 -7.68 8.41 -19.62
N PHE A 427 -7.66 9.54 -20.31
CA PHE A 427 -8.81 10.46 -20.36
C PHE A 427 -9.99 9.84 -21.10
N ALA A 428 -9.73 9.16 -22.22
CA ALA A 428 -10.77 8.46 -22.99
C ALA A 428 -11.43 7.34 -22.19
N GLN A 429 -10.66 6.58 -21.38
CA GLN A 429 -11.24 5.55 -20.53
C GLN A 429 -12.13 6.14 -19.43
N ALA A 430 -11.68 7.20 -18.76
CA ALA A 430 -12.49 7.89 -17.76
C ALA A 430 -13.79 8.49 -18.36
N GLU A 431 -13.72 9.04 -19.57
CA GLU A 431 -14.87 9.56 -20.31
C GLU A 431 -15.83 8.45 -20.74
N ALA A 432 -15.31 7.37 -21.33
CA ALA A 432 -16.12 6.24 -21.78
C ALA A 432 -16.83 5.53 -20.62
N LEU A 433 -16.15 5.37 -19.47
CA LEU A 433 -16.75 4.81 -18.26
C LEU A 433 -17.90 5.69 -17.73
N ALA A 434 -17.73 7.01 -17.76
CA ALA A 434 -18.75 7.94 -17.26
C ALA A 434 -19.97 8.01 -18.17
N PHE A 435 -19.75 8.14 -19.47
CA PHE A 435 -20.83 8.47 -20.41
C PHE A 435 -21.33 7.28 -21.21
N GLY A 436 -20.49 6.28 -21.46
CA GLY A 436 -20.85 5.10 -22.25
C GLY A 436 -21.24 5.43 -23.70
N LYS A 437 -21.99 4.53 -24.31
CA LYS A 437 -22.53 4.67 -25.66
C LYS A 437 -23.93 4.03 -25.73
N THR A 438 -24.94 4.83 -26.01
CA THR A 438 -26.32 4.39 -25.97
C THR A 438 -26.67 3.46 -27.14
N PRO A 439 -27.76 2.64 -27.06
CA PRO A 439 -28.24 1.84 -28.17
C PRO A 439 -28.54 2.69 -29.43
N GLN A 440 -29.05 3.90 -29.26
CA GLN A 440 -29.37 4.82 -30.35
C GLN A 440 -28.09 5.29 -31.07
N GLU A 441 -27.06 5.66 -30.32
CA GLU A 441 -25.74 6.04 -30.87
C GLU A 441 -25.11 4.86 -31.63
N VAL A 442 -25.18 3.64 -31.06
CA VAL A 442 -24.67 2.41 -31.71
C VAL A 442 -25.41 2.10 -33.02
N GLN A 443 -26.75 2.27 -33.05
CA GLN A 443 -27.55 2.05 -34.25
C GLN A 443 -27.29 3.12 -35.32
N ALA A 444 -27.11 4.38 -34.92
CA ALA A 444 -26.79 5.48 -35.83
C ALA A 444 -25.45 5.27 -36.57
N GLU A 445 -24.54 4.48 -36.03
CA GLU A 445 -23.30 4.06 -36.69
C GLU A 445 -23.47 2.88 -37.66
N GLY A 446 -24.69 2.44 -37.92
CA GLY A 446 -24.99 1.34 -38.84
C GLY A 446 -24.79 -0.06 -38.25
N THR A 447 -24.70 -0.18 -36.93
CA THR A 447 -24.56 -1.49 -36.26
C THR A 447 -25.86 -2.30 -36.46
N PRO A 448 -25.78 -3.56 -36.94
CA PRO A 448 -26.94 -4.43 -37.07
C PRO A 448 -27.69 -4.60 -35.75
N ALA A 449 -29.01 -4.72 -35.77
CA ALA A 449 -29.87 -4.78 -34.59
C ALA A 449 -29.46 -5.91 -33.60
N TRP A 450 -29.07 -7.08 -34.13
CA TRP A 450 -28.61 -8.20 -33.27
C TRP A 450 -27.30 -7.93 -32.54
N LEU A 451 -26.43 -7.07 -33.09
CA LEU A 451 -25.12 -6.72 -32.51
C LEU A 451 -25.19 -5.48 -31.61
N ALA A 452 -26.21 -4.63 -31.79
CA ALA A 452 -26.34 -3.38 -31.06
C ALA A 452 -26.28 -3.55 -29.51
N PRO A 453 -26.97 -4.55 -28.90
CA PRO A 453 -26.83 -4.78 -27.44
C PRO A 453 -25.39 -5.06 -26.98
N HIS A 454 -24.61 -5.78 -27.79
CA HIS A 454 -23.21 -6.12 -27.47
C HIS A 454 -22.24 -4.93 -27.61
N ARG A 455 -22.62 -3.92 -28.40
CA ARG A 455 -21.83 -2.70 -28.63
C ARG A 455 -22.33 -1.50 -27.84
N THR A 456 -23.36 -1.68 -27.04
CA THR A 456 -23.85 -0.68 -26.09
C THR A 456 -22.99 -0.66 -24.86
N PHE A 457 -22.63 0.53 -24.38
CA PHE A 457 -21.93 0.76 -23.14
C PHE A 457 -22.85 1.57 -22.24
N GLU A 458 -23.24 1.02 -21.11
CA GLU A 458 -24.17 1.68 -20.18
C GLU A 458 -23.61 3.00 -19.65
N GLY A 459 -22.28 3.08 -19.50
CA GLY A 459 -21.65 4.22 -18.82
C GLY A 459 -21.97 4.20 -17.32
N ASN A 460 -22.03 5.40 -16.73
CA ASN A 460 -22.40 5.61 -15.32
C ASN A 460 -21.47 4.88 -14.33
N ARG A 461 -20.23 4.58 -14.76
CA ARG A 461 -19.17 3.94 -13.99
C ARG A 461 -18.34 5.03 -13.34
N PRO A 462 -18.25 5.06 -12.00
CA PRO A 462 -17.59 6.15 -11.29
C PRO A 462 -16.06 6.06 -11.38
N SER A 463 -15.42 7.23 -11.47
CA SER A 463 -13.96 7.30 -11.38
C SER A 463 -13.48 8.61 -10.79
N SER A 464 -12.35 8.53 -10.09
CA SER A 464 -11.49 9.67 -9.76
C SER A 464 -10.35 9.77 -10.76
N THR A 465 -9.87 10.98 -11.03
CA THR A 465 -8.61 11.22 -11.74
C THR A 465 -7.67 12.01 -10.85
N ILE A 466 -6.50 11.47 -10.60
CA ILE A 466 -5.45 12.04 -9.76
C ILE A 466 -4.29 12.42 -10.69
N LEU A 467 -4.03 13.71 -10.85
CA LEU A 467 -2.92 14.21 -11.65
C LEU A 467 -1.87 14.87 -10.77
N LEU A 468 -0.61 14.55 -11.03
CA LEU A 468 0.56 15.20 -10.45
C LEU A 468 1.44 15.73 -11.59
N GLU A 469 2.33 16.65 -11.30
CA GLU A 469 3.19 17.23 -12.34
C GLU A 469 4.16 16.18 -12.92
N ARG A 470 4.90 15.46 -12.06
CA ARG A 470 5.90 14.47 -12.46
C ARG A 470 6.13 13.47 -11.32
N LEU A 471 6.47 12.21 -11.66
CA LEU A 471 6.80 11.20 -10.65
C LEU A 471 8.23 11.44 -10.09
N ILE A 472 8.34 12.41 -9.19
CA ILE A 472 9.54 12.67 -8.39
C ILE A 472 9.40 12.03 -7.00
N PRO A 473 10.48 11.89 -6.21
CA PRO A 473 10.39 11.30 -4.87
C PRO A 473 9.34 11.95 -3.97
N GLU A 474 9.27 13.27 -3.96
CA GLU A 474 8.24 14.02 -3.22
C GLU A 474 6.81 13.66 -3.67
N ALA A 475 6.58 13.50 -4.98
CA ALA A 475 5.27 13.13 -5.52
C ALA A 475 4.85 11.72 -5.06
N LEU A 476 5.79 10.78 -5.00
CA LEU A 476 5.50 9.44 -4.46
C LEU A 476 5.10 9.51 -2.99
N GLY A 477 5.82 10.26 -2.17
CA GLY A 477 5.49 10.45 -0.75
C GLY A 477 4.08 11.02 -0.57
N LYS A 478 3.72 12.07 -1.32
CA LYS A 478 2.36 12.64 -1.31
C LYS A 478 1.30 11.62 -1.70
N LEU A 479 1.55 10.84 -2.75
CA LEU A 479 0.59 9.86 -3.26
C LEU A 479 0.38 8.71 -2.27
N VAL A 480 1.42 8.22 -1.62
CA VAL A 480 1.30 7.18 -0.59
C VAL A 480 0.51 7.70 0.61
N ALA A 481 0.87 8.88 1.14
CA ALA A 481 0.20 9.48 2.29
C ALA A 481 -1.27 9.84 1.99
N LEU A 482 -1.62 10.19 0.74
CA LEU A 482 -3.01 10.37 0.31
C LEU A 482 -3.85 9.11 0.60
N TYR A 483 -3.36 7.93 0.25
CA TYR A 483 -4.05 6.67 0.51
C TYR A 483 -3.98 6.27 2.00
N GLU A 484 -2.87 6.48 2.70
CA GLU A 484 -2.76 6.24 4.15
C GLU A 484 -3.84 7.00 4.92
N HIS A 485 -3.98 8.29 4.64
CA HIS A 485 -4.97 9.13 5.32
C HIS A 485 -6.41 8.92 4.84
N SER A 486 -6.61 8.47 3.59
CA SER A 486 -7.92 8.02 3.12
C SER A 486 -8.38 6.77 3.87
N VAL A 487 -7.47 5.81 4.08
CA VAL A 487 -7.72 4.61 4.92
C VAL A 487 -8.04 4.99 6.36
N PHE A 488 -7.29 5.93 6.94
CA PHE A 488 -7.55 6.47 8.28
C PHE A 488 -8.94 7.10 8.37
N THR A 489 -9.31 7.91 7.38
CA THR A 489 -10.63 8.55 7.29
C THR A 489 -11.75 7.51 7.29
N GLN A 490 -11.64 6.49 6.45
CA GLN A 490 -12.62 5.41 6.37
C GLN A 490 -12.71 4.62 7.67
N GLY A 491 -11.58 4.19 8.22
CA GLY A 491 -11.53 3.41 9.45
C GLY A 491 -12.10 4.16 10.65
N THR A 492 -11.84 5.48 10.74
CA THR A 492 -12.41 6.35 11.77
C THR A 492 -13.94 6.42 11.65
N ILE A 493 -14.47 6.63 10.46
CA ILE A 493 -15.92 6.72 10.23
C ILE A 493 -16.59 5.36 10.50
N TRP A 494 -15.99 4.25 10.07
CA TRP A 494 -16.49 2.91 10.38
C TRP A 494 -16.30 2.52 11.87
N GLY A 495 -15.54 3.29 12.65
CA GLY A 495 -15.29 3.03 14.06
C GLY A 495 -14.48 1.76 14.31
N ILE A 496 -13.60 1.37 13.38
CA ILE A 496 -12.77 0.14 13.43
C ILE A 496 -11.31 0.45 13.76
N ASP A 497 -10.55 -0.55 14.22
CA ASP A 497 -9.10 -0.42 14.41
C ASP A 497 -8.36 -0.72 13.11
N SER A 498 -7.90 0.33 12.43
CA SER A 498 -7.19 0.22 11.15
C SER A 498 -5.71 -0.19 11.32
N PHE A 499 -5.21 -0.34 12.53
CA PHE A 499 -3.76 -0.42 12.80
C PHE A 499 -3.29 -1.74 13.40
N ASP A 500 -4.21 -2.64 13.72
CA ASP A 500 -3.93 -4.03 14.07
C ASP A 500 -4.14 -4.98 12.87
N GLN A 501 -3.83 -6.28 13.07
CA GLN A 501 -3.95 -7.32 12.04
C GLN A 501 -4.20 -8.73 12.61
N TRP A 502 -5.10 -8.87 13.56
CA TRP A 502 -5.42 -10.15 14.22
C TRP A 502 -5.83 -11.26 13.26
N GLY A 503 -6.40 -10.91 12.10
CA GLY A 503 -6.86 -11.86 11.09
C GLY A 503 -5.78 -12.76 10.49
N VAL A 504 -4.49 -12.39 10.61
CA VAL A 504 -3.37 -13.20 10.09
C VAL A 504 -2.74 -14.15 11.14
N GLU A 505 -3.15 -14.08 12.41
CA GLU A 505 -2.49 -14.83 13.50
C GLU A 505 -2.90 -16.30 13.54
N LEU A 506 -4.17 -16.62 13.26
CA LEU A 506 -4.67 -18.00 13.29
C LEU A 506 -3.93 -18.90 12.27
N GLY A 507 -3.72 -18.41 11.05
CA GLY A 507 -2.99 -19.14 10.02
C GLY A 507 -1.56 -19.49 10.45
N LYS A 508 -0.84 -18.55 11.08
CA LYS A 508 0.51 -18.78 11.61
C LYS A 508 0.52 -19.85 12.72
N ALA A 509 -0.43 -19.78 13.63
CA ALA A 509 -0.54 -20.77 14.71
C ALA A 509 -0.81 -22.19 14.17
N LEU A 510 -1.69 -22.31 13.18
CA LEU A 510 -1.97 -23.60 12.52
C LEU A 510 -0.76 -24.09 11.72
N ALA A 511 -0.08 -23.22 10.99
CA ALA A 511 1.14 -23.59 10.26
C ALA A 511 2.22 -24.14 11.19
N ALA A 512 2.42 -23.52 12.36
CA ALA A 512 3.38 -23.99 13.36
C ALA A 512 3.08 -25.41 13.86
N SER A 513 1.81 -25.85 13.89
CA SER A 513 1.43 -27.22 14.25
C SER A 513 1.61 -28.21 13.09
N ILE A 514 1.42 -27.76 11.84
CA ILE A 514 1.49 -28.59 10.64
C ILE A 514 2.95 -28.85 10.19
N ILE A 515 3.86 -27.89 10.38
CA ILE A 515 5.26 -28.00 9.95
C ILE A 515 5.92 -29.31 10.42
N PRO A 516 5.93 -29.67 11.73
CA PRO A 516 6.55 -30.91 12.18
C PRO A 516 5.86 -32.17 11.61
N GLU A 517 4.56 -32.11 11.32
CA GLU A 517 3.82 -33.21 10.71
C GLU A 517 4.24 -33.44 9.26
N LEU A 518 4.48 -32.36 8.50
CA LEU A 518 5.03 -32.42 7.14
C LEU A 518 6.49 -32.92 7.13
N GLU A 519 7.30 -32.48 8.10
CA GLU A 519 8.70 -32.91 8.24
C GLU A 519 8.80 -34.41 8.51
N ASN A 520 7.89 -34.95 9.33
CA ASN A 520 7.80 -36.36 9.68
C ASN A 520 7.03 -37.21 8.61
N GLY A 521 6.63 -36.62 7.48
CA GLY A 521 5.93 -37.33 6.40
C GLY A 521 4.51 -37.80 6.75
N GLY A 522 3.84 -37.16 7.73
CA GLY A 522 2.48 -37.52 8.14
C GLY A 522 2.36 -38.87 8.83
N LYS A 523 3.44 -39.41 9.42
CA LYS A 523 3.52 -40.77 10.03
C LYS A 523 2.86 -40.88 11.40
N HIS A 524 2.55 -39.73 12.04
CA HIS A 524 1.90 -39.69 13.35
C HIS A 524 0.37 -39.50 13.22
N GLU A 525 -0.33 -39.66 14.33
CA GLU A 525 -1.76 -39.35 14.43
C GLU A 525 -1.95 -37.86 14.15
N LEU A 526 -2.69 -37.54 13.08
CA LEU A 526 -3.00 -36.17 12.69
C LEU A 526 -4.32 -35.72 13.33
N LYS A 527 -4.33 -34.48 13.86
CA LYS A 527 -5.47 -33.94 14.63
C LYS A 527 -6.16 -32.75 13.96
N HIS A 528 -6.04 -32.64 12.64
CA HIS A 528 -6.72 -31.62 11.84
C HIS A 528 -8.03 -32.15 11.26
N ASP A 529 -8.74 -31.34 10.50
CA ASP A 529 -9.88 -31.77 9.72
C ASP A 529 -9.48 -32.84 8.66
N SER A 530 -10.48 -33.55 8.13
CA SER A 530 -10.23 -34.66 7.21
C SER A 530 -9.50 -34.26 5.93
N SER A 531 -9.73 -33.03 5.43
CA SER A 531 -9.07 -32.50 4.23
C SER A 531 -7.59 -32.19 4.50
N THR A 532 -7.30 -31.46 5.56
CA THR A 532 -5.93 -31.14 5.98
C THR A 532 -5.12 -32.43 6.24
N ASN A 533 -5.69 -33.38 6.99
CA ASN A 533 -5.06 -34.68 7.22
C ASN A 533 -4.76 -35.45 5.92
N ALA A 534 -5.68 -35.42 4.96
CA ALA A 534 -5.48 -36.08 3.68
C ALA A 534 -4.36 -35.43 2.86
N LEU A 535 -4.27 -34.09 2.87
CA LEU A 535 -3.22 -33.34 2.18
C LEU A 535 -1.84 -33.60 2.78
N ILE A 536 -1.71 -33.62 4.11
CA ILE A 536 -0.46 -33.93 4.81
C ILE A 536 0.01 -35.35 4.44
N ARG A 537 -0.89 -36.36 4.48
CA ARG A 537 -0.55 -37.73 4.10
C ARG A 537 -0.15 -37.86 2.61
N ARG A 538 -0.83 -37.12 1.73
CA ARG A 538 -0.50 -37.13 0.30
C ARG A 538 0.89 -36.56 0.05
N TYR A 539 1.22 -35.45 0.71
CA TYR A 539 2.53 -34.81 0.65
C TYR A 539 3.63 -35.77 1.19
N GLY A 540 3.38 -36.40 2.35
CA GLY A 540 4.30 -37.35 2.95
C GLY A 540 4.64 -38.52 2.02
N LYS A 541 3.64 -39.09 1.31
CA LYS A 541 3.86 -40.13 0.32
C LYS A 541 4.73 -39.69 -0.86
N SER A 542 4.64 -38.46 -1.30
CA SER A 542 5.46 -37.93 -2.40
C SER A 542 6.93 -37.73 -2.02
N LYS A 543 7.23 -37.51 -0.73
CA LYS A 543 8.62 -37.44 -0.24
C LYS A 543 9.34 -38.80 -0.20
N GLU A 544 8.61 -39.92 -0.19
CA GLU A 544 9.15 -41.27 -0.18
C GLU A 544 9.50 -41.77 -1.61
N LEU A 545 9.04 -41.04 -2.64
CA LEU A 545 9.41 -41.34 -4.03
C LEU A 545 10.83 -40.82 -4.31
N PRO A 546 11.70 -41.59 -5.01
CA PRO A 546 13.01 -41.12 -5.40
C PRO A 546 12.86 -39.82 -6.18
N GLN A 547 13.58 -38.77 -5.76
CA GLN A 547 13.72 -37.55 -6.56
C GLN A 547 14.52 -37.93 -7.81
N GLY A 548 13.84 -37.94 -9.00
CA GLY A 548 14.42 -38.27 -10.28
C GLY A 548 15.47 -37.25 -10.76
#